data_31fafdc15337114e6b30b1579138c0b2
#
_entry.id   31fafdc15337114e6b30b1579138c0b2
#
_cell.length_a   1.000
_cell.length_b   1.000
_cell.length_c   1.000
_cell.angle_alpha   90.00
_cell.angle_beta   90.00
_cell.angle_gamma   90.00
#
_symmetry.space_group_name_H-M   'P 1'
#
loop_
_entity.id
_entity.type
_entity.pdbx_description
1 polymer ?
#
loop_
_entity_poly.entity_id
_entity_poly.type
_entity_poly.pdbx_seq_one_letter_code
_entity_poly.pdbx_strand_id
1 'polypeptide(L)'
;MHAQSKPTEDQIMARAKKVHAEAISIDTHVDIPENWQQDPGTLTTRKCDLVKMKNGGLKGVFMAVYEGQPRAADHGLTPEGYKRVYDAAMAKFDAVHKLAEQMHPELCALATTPDQVEQIAKTGKRIVMIGVENGYPIGEDLGNVKKFYDLGARYITLSHSGHNQICDSSGDSTPPLHNGLSEFGRKVVAEMNRVGIMIDVSHIAAKSFWDVIAASKAPIIASHSGCAAIAKVDRNLDDEQLKALAKNGGVIQIVALASYLKTDAPDRAAAIAKLRQEFPLAGRGGMGGGQGRGGQARGGQGAQAGQAGQQAQAGQRGQAPPQLTPEQQAERDKQRAAFQERMKEVDAKFPPGPPASIKDFVDHIDHAVKVAGIDHVGVGTDFDGGGGIPGFNDHGDAFNVTVELVRRGYSDRDIKKIWGGNLLRVWRDVQKVAAKGGS
;
A
#
# COMPACT_ATOMS: atom_id res chain seq x y z
N MET A 1 -38.59 -25.49 10.79
CA MET A 1 -37.25 -24.93 10.42
C MET A 1 -36.39 -24.99 11.67
N HIS A 2 -35.41 -25.89 11.71
CA HIS A 2 -34.42 -25.92 12.82
C HIS A 2 -33.54 -24.70 12.69
N ALA A 3 -33.57 -23.79 13.66
CA ALA A 3 -32.60 -22.72 13.75
C ALA A 3 -31.20 -23.34 13.88
N GLN A 4 -30.38 -23.23 12.85
CA GLN A 4 -29.01 -23.66 12.94
C GLN A 4 -28.34 -22.83 14.08
N SER A 5 -27.81 -23.53 15.09
CA SER A 5 -27.04 -22.89 16.16
C SER A 5 -25.86 -22.15 15.56
N LYS A 6 -25.58 -20.95 16.09
CA LYS A 6 -24.35 -20.21 15.68
C LYS A 6 -23.13 -21.11 15.91
N PRO A 7 -22.13 -21.11 15.01
CA PRO A 7 -20.94 -21.92 15.17
C PRO A 7 -20.19 -21.52 16.43
N THR A 8 -19.61 -22.49 17.13
CA THR A 8 -18.75 -22.26 18.29
C THR A 8 -17.41 -21.66 17.85
N GLU A 9 -16.67 -21.03 18.78
CA GLU A 9 -15.35 -20.48 18.46
C GLU A 9 -14.38 -21.55 17.94
N ASP A 10 -14.42 -22.77 18.49
CA ASP A 10 -13.60 -23.89 18.01
C ASP A 10 -13.96 -24.30 16.57
N GLN A 11 -15.24 -24.28 16.23
CA GLN A 11 -15.69 -24.55 14.85
C GLN A 11 -15.21 -23.44 13.89
N ILE A 12 -15.27 -22.18 14.29
CA ILE A 12 -14.76 -21.04 13.54
C ILE A 12 -13.26 -21.21 13.31
N MET A 13 -12.49 -21.47 14.36
CA MET A 13 -11.04 -21.64 14.27
C MET A 13 -10.63 -22.82 13.39
N ALA A 14 -11.29 -23.95 13.53
CA ALA A 14 -11.01 -25.16 12.73
C ALA A 14 -11.28 -24.90 11.23
N ARG A 15 -12.43 -24.27 10.92
CA ARG A 15 -12.78 -23.88 9.55
C ARG A 15 -11.81 -22.84 8.99
N ALA A 16 -11.45 -21.81 9.76
CA ALA A 16 -10.50 -20.78 9.36
C ALA A 16 -9.14 -21.38 9.03
N LYS A 17 -8.61 -22.30 9.86
CA LYS A 17 -7.33 -22.99 9.58
C LYS A 17 -7.37 -23.72 8.23
N LYS A 18 -8.44 -24.45 7.96
CA LYS A 18 -8.60 -25.19 6.71
C LYS A 18 -8.62 -24.25 5.51
N VAL A 19 -9.53 -23.26 5.48
CA VAL A 19 -9.70 -22.38 4.33
C VAL A 19 -8.48 -21.50 4.09
N HIS A 20 -7.81 -21.03 5.18
CA HIS A 20 -6.60 -20.21 5.07
C HIS A 20 -5.44 -21.00 4.46
N ALA A 21 -5.26 -22.25 4.86
CA ALA A 21 -4.22 -23.13 4.27
C ALA A 21 -4.47 -23.39 2.77
N GLU A 22 -5.72 -23.48 2.34
CA GLU A 22 -6.10 -23.72 0.95
C GLU A 22 -6.05 -22.43 0.09
N ALA A 23 -6.30 -21.25 0.67
CA ALA A 23 -6.30 -19.99 -0.06
C ALA A 23 -4.89 -19.63 -0.56
N ILE A 24 -4.80 -19.05 -1.74
CA ILE A 24 -3.59 -18.33 -2.18
C ILE A 24 -3.72 -16.92 -1.63
N SER A 25 -3.28 -16.74 -0.38
CA SER A 25 -3.36 -15.46 0.32
C SER A 25 -2.29 -14.50 -0.20
N ILE A 26 -2.73 -13.35 -0.71
CA ILE A 26 -1.88 -12.30 -1.29
C ILE A 26 -2.19 -10.98 -0.61
N ASP A 27 -1.15 -10.29 -0.17
CA ASP A 27 -1.17 -8.88 0.16
C ASP A 27 -0.66 -8.07 -1.03
N THR A 28 -1.45 -7.11 -1.49
CA THR A 28 -1.13 -6.39 -2.73
C THR A 28 -0.23 -5.19 -2.55
N HIS A 29 0.12 -4.82 -1.31
CA HIS A 29 0.94 -3.62 -1.10
C HIS A 29 1.71 -3.64 0.20
N VAL A 30 3.03 -3.66 0.08
CA VAL A 30 3.98 -3.53 1.21
C VAL A 30 5.17 -2.71 0.76
N ASP A 31 5.54 -1.69 1.55
CA ASP A 31 6.74 -0.90 1.28
C ASP A 31 8.02 -1.67 1.56
N ILE A 32 9.03 -1.46 0.71
CA ILE A 32 10.36 -2.05 0.86
C ILE A 32 11.45 -0.97 0.89
N PRO A 33 12.61 -1.24 1.52
CA PRO A 33 13.77 -0.35 1.45
C PRO A 33 14.51 -0.50 0.11
N GLU A 34 15.35 0.48 -0.24
CA GLU A 34 16.28 0.39 -1.37
C GLU A 34 17.32 -0.73 -1.21
N ASN A 35 17.61 -1.10 0.03
CA ASN A 35 18.47 -2.23 0.37
C ASN A 35 18.00 -2.88 1.67
N TRP A 36 18.29 -4.16 1.83
CA TRP A 36 17.89 -4.91 3.02
C TRP A 36 18.89 -4.67 4.16
N GLN A 37 18.62 -3.69 5.05
CA GLN A 37 19.41 -3.45 6.26
C GLN A 37 19.23 -4.56 7.32
N GLN A 38 18.06 -5.20 7.34
CA GLN A 38 17.77 -6.40 8.10
C GLN A 38 17.46 -7.51 7.11
N ASP A 39 17.96 -8.71 7.37
CA ASP A 39 17.73 -9.86 6.51
C ASP A 39 16.26 -10.31 6.56
N PRO A 40 15.48 -10.16 5.46
CA PRO A 40 14.07 -10.53 5.45
C PRO A 40 13.82 -12.05 5.52
N GLY A 41 14.84 -12.89 5.42
CA GLY A 41 14.77 -14.32 5.71
C GLY A 41 14.71 -14.63 7.21
N THR A 42 14.93 -13.65 8.06
CA THR A 42 14.86 -13.74 9.52
C THR A 42 13.70 -12.90 10.06
N LEU A 43 13.42 -13.03 11.37
CA LEU A 43 12.44 -12.17 12.04
C LEU A 43 13.02 -10.75 12.20
N THR A 44 12.38 -9.78 11.60
CA THR A 44 12.82 -8.38 11.58
C THR A 44 11.89 -7.46 12.38
N THR A 45 12.26 -6.19 12.51
CA THR A 45 11.36 -5.15 13.07
C THR A 45 10.32 -4.66 12.06
N ARG A 46 10.48 -4.98 10.77
CA ARG A 46 9.51 -4.65 9.72
C ARG A 46 8.22 -5.46 9.89
N LYS A 47 7.14 -4.97 9.32
CA LYS A 47 5.84 -5.67 9.33
C LYS A 47 5.79 -6.81 8.30
N CYS A 48 6.64 -6.75 7.28
CA CYS A 48 6.81 -7.77 6.27
C CYS A 48 8.22 -8.37 6.34
N ASP A 49 8.29 -9.67 6.60
CA ASP A 49 9.44 -10.54 6.37
C ASP A 49 8.95 -11.97 6.08
N LEU A 50 9.83 -12.83 5.54
CA LEU A 50 9.46 -14.19 5.13
C LEU A 50 9.03 -15.07 6.33
N VAL A 51 9.55 -14.79 7.52
CA VAL A 51 9.20 -15.52 8.77
C VAL A 51 7.79 -15.17 9.21
N LYS A 52 7.44 -13.86 9.23
CA LYS A 52 6.07 -13.41 9.56
C LYS A 52 5.06 -13.90 8.53
N MET A 53 5.39 -13.81 7.23
CA MET A 53 4.54 -14.38 6.18
C MET A 53 4.28 -15.87 6.41
N LYS A 54 5.32 -16.64 6.80
CA LYS A 54 5.19 -18.06 7.13
C LYS A 54 4.31 -18.29 8.35
N ASN A 55 4.54 -17.55 9.42
CA ASN A 55 3.81 -17.69 10.69
C ASN A 55 2.33 -17.32 10.55
N GLY A 56 2.02 -16.27 9.80
CA GLY A 56 0.64 -15.86 9.51
C GLY A 56 -0.02 -16.63 8.38
N GLY A 57 0.69 -17.54 7.70
CA GLY A 57 0.16 -18.32 6.59
C GLY A 57 -0.04 -17.53 5.30
N LEU A 58 0.53 -16.31 5.19
CA LEU A 58 0.46 -15.50 3.98
C LEU A 58 1.36 -16.09 2.89
N LYS A 59 0.81 -16.36 1.70
CA LYS A 59 1.55 -17.01 0.62
C LYS A 59 2.28 -16.04 -0.29
N GLY A 60 1.70 -14.87 -0.57
CA GLY A 60 2.27 -13.93 -1.52
C GLY A 60 2.15 -12.47 -1.10
N VAL A 61 3.05 -11.64 -1.63
CA VAL A 61 3.09 -10.20 -1.38
C VAL A 61 3.54 -9.45 -2.63
N PHE A 62 2.90 -8.32 -2.91
CA PHE A 62 3.45 -7.32 -3.81
C PHE A 62 4.35 -6.38 -3.02
N MET A 63 5.63 -6.37 -3.37
CA MET A 63 6.63 -5.45 -2.84
C MET A 63 6.62 -4.18 -3.66
N ALA A 64 6.31 -3.05 -3.02
CA ALA A 64 6.16 -1.77 -3.69
C ALA A 64 7.52 -1.10 -3.91
N VAL A 65 7.85 -0.89 -5.17
CA VAL A 65 8.90 0.03 -5.60
C VAL A 65 8.30 1.43 -5.49
N TYR A 66 8.30 1.97 -4.27
CA TYR A 66 7.80 3.32 -3.97
C TYR A 66 8.93 4.30 -3.86
N GLU A 67 8.81 5.43 -4.58
CA GLU A 67 9.70 6.57 -4.42
C GLU A 67 8.93 7.88 -4.44
N GLY A 68 9.21 8.71 -3.44
CA GLY A 68 8.60 10.04 -3.32
C GLY A 68 9.16 11.03 -4.32
N GLN A 69 8.28 11.73 -5.04
CA GLN A 69 8.70 12.86 -5.87
C GLN A 69 9.19 14.05 -5.03
N PRO A 70 10.05 14.93 -5.58
CA PRO A 70 10.47 16.15 -4.90
C PRO A 70 9.27 17.04 -4.55
N ARG A 71 9.26 17.58 -3.34
CA ARG A 71 8.27 18.57 -2.90
C ARG A 71 8.79 19.96 -3.25
N ALA A 72 8.35 20.48 -4.37
CA ALA A 72 8.71 21.81 -4.86
C ALA A 72 7.47 22.52 -5.40
N ALA A 73 7.56 23.84 -5.63
CA ALA A 73 6.44 24.62 -6.16
C ALA A 73 5.99 24.18 -7.58
N ASP A 74 6.90 23.57 -8.34
CA ASP A 74 6.70 22.98 -9.66
C ASP A 74 6.36 21.47 -9.59
N HIS A 75 5.98 20.96 -8.44
CA HIS A 75 5.75 19.53 -8.16
C HIS A 75 6.97 18.64 -8.41
N GLY A 76 8.17 19.23 -8.56
CA GLY A 76 9.42 18.54 -8.88
C GLY A 76 9.46 17.95 -10.29
N LEU A 77 8.64 18.45 -11.21
CA LEU A 77 8.56 17.97 -12.59
C LEU A 77 9.75 18.47 -13.41
N THR A 78 10.93 17.99 -13.06
CA THR A 78 12.22 18.36 -13.68
C THR A 78 13.01 17.13 -14.10
N PRO A 79 13.88 17.24 -15.14
CA PRO A 79 14.73 16.12 -15.55
C PRO A 79 15.57 15.54 -14.41
N GLU A 80 16.10 16.38 -13.53
CA GLU A 80 16.90 15.99 -12.36
C GLU A 80 16.02 15.25 -11.33
N GLY A 81 14.80 15.74 -11.10
CA GLY A 81 13.81 15.11 -10.23
C GLY A 81 13.45 13.71 -10.72
N TYR A 82 13.10 13.58 -12.00
CA TYR A 82 12.79 12.30 -12.63
C TYR A 82 13.96 11.32 -12.56
N LYS A 83 15.18 11.78 -12.93
CA LYS A 83 16.37 10.92 -12.89
C LYS A 83 16.66 10.40 -11.50
N ARG A 84 16.62 11.25 -10.49
CA ARG A 84 16.87 10.86 -9.10
C ARG A 84 15.92 9.76 -8.63
N VAL A 85 14.62 9.96 -8.88
CA VAL A 85 13.59 9.02 -8.42
C VAL A 85 13.61 7.74 -9.25
N TYR A 86 13.95 7.83 -10.54
CA TYR A 86 14.18 6.66 -11.38
C TYR A 86 15.35 5.80 -10.85
N ASP A 87 16.50 6.41 -10.52
CA ASP A 87 17.67 5.69 -10.01
C ASP A 87 17.34 4.99 -8.66
N ALA A 88 16.58 5.65 -7.78
CA ALA A 88 16.12 5.06 -6.53
C ALA A 88 15.13 3.90 -6.74
N ALA A 89 14.22 4.03 -7.71
CA ALA A 89 13.32 2.94 -8.09
C ALA A 89 14.11 1.73 -8.61
N MET A 90 15.17 1.94 -9.42
CA MET A 90 16.03 0.85 -9.88
C MET A 90 16.69 0.11 -8.72
N ALA A 91 17.16 0.82 -7.68
CA ALA A 91 17.73 0.18 -6.49
C ALA A 91 16.72 -0.72 -5.76
N LYS A 92 15.43 -0.34 -5.72
CA LYS A 92 14.38 -1.18 -5.13
C LYS A 92 14.03 -2.39 -6.01
N PHE A 93 14.01 -2.26 -7.33
CA PHE A 93 13.91 -3.43 -8.21
C PHE A 93 15.04 -4.43 -7.92
N ASP A 94 16.29 -3.93 -7.83
CA ASP A 94 17.44 -4.76 -7.48
C ASP A 94 17.29 -5.42 -6.11
N ALA A 95 16.75 -4.72 -5.11
CA ALA A 95 16.53 -5.28 -3.78
C ALA A 95 15.55 -6.46 -3.81
N VAL A 96 14.47 -6.38 -4.60
CA VAL A 96 13.51 -7.49 -4.74
C VAL A 96 14.14 -8.68 -5.46
N HIS A 97 14.85 -8.43 -6.57
CA HIS A 97 15.57 -9.49 -7.29
C HIS A 97 16.62 -10.18 -6.41
N LYS A 98 17.42 -9.38 -5.68
CA LYS A 98 18.40 -9.94 -4.72
C LYS A 98 17.75 -10.81 -3.66
N LEU A 99 16.61 -10.39 -3.10
CA LEU A 99 15.89 -11.19 -2.12
C LEU A 99 15.50 -12.57 -2.68
N ALA A 100 14.87 -12.59 -3.85
CA ALA A 100 14.29 -13.82 -4.40
C ALA A 100 15.31 -14.72 -5.13
N GLU A 101 16.40 -14.16 -5.68
CA GLU A 101 17.32 -14.87 -6.57
C GLU A 101 18.68 -15.15 -5.92
N GLN A 102 19.08 -14.37 -4.91
CA GLN A 102 20.42 -14.47 -4.32
C GLN A 102 20.39 -14.73 -2.81
N MET A 103 19.57 -14.00 -2.05
CA MET A 103 19.56 -14.10 -0.59
C MET A 103 18.80 -15.35 -0.12
N HIS A 104 17.58 -15.53 -0.59
CA HIS A 104 16.65 -16.56 -0.10
C HIS A 104 15.88 -17.29 -1.22
N PRO A 105 16.56 -17.79 -2.27
CA PRO A 105 15.88 -18.53 -3.33
C PRO A 105 15.21 -19.82 -2.85
N GLU A 106 15.62 -20.35 -1.69
CA GLU A 106 15.00 -21.50 -1.04
C GLU A 106 13.71 -21.16 -0.29
N LEU A 107 13.52 -19.91 0.18
CA LEU A 107 12.37 -19.47 0.96
C LEU A 107 11.32 -18.77 0.13
N CYS A 108 11.71 -18.07 -0.92
CA CYS A 108 10.80 -17.30 -1.78
C CYS A 108 11.14 -17.43 -3.26
N ALA A 109 10.24 -16.99 -4.11
CA ALA A 109 10.44 -16.89 -5.53
C ALA A 109 9.64 -15.72 -6.13
N LEU A 110 10.22 -15.07 -7.14
CA LEU A 110 9.57 -14.00 -7.91
C LEU A 110 8.53 -14.61 -8.87
N ALA A 111 7.32 -14.05 -8.86
CA ALA A 111 6.28 -14.39 -9.81
C ALA A 111 5.93 -13.16 -10.67
N THR A 112 5.88 -13.36 -11.98
CA THR A 112 5.51 -12.34 -12.97
C THR A 112 4.27 -12.70 -13.78
N THR A 113 3.63 -13.84 -13.46
CA THR A 113 2.35 -14.26 -14.03
C THR A 113 1.48 -14.94 -12.97
N PRO A 114 0.14 -14.92 -13.12
CA PRO A 114 -0.76 -15.65 -12.23
C PRO A 114 -0.46 -17.16 -12.16
N ASP A 115 -0.05 -17.77 -13.25
CA ASP A 115 0.26 -19.19 -13.28
C ASP A 115 1.53 -19.52 -12.48
N GLN A 116 2.55 -18.63 -12.52
CA GLN A 116 3.72 -18.74 -11.64
C GLN A 116 3.32 -18.61 -10.16
N VAL A 117 2.39 -17.69 -9.83
CA VAL A 117 1.85 -17.57 -8.46
C VAL A 117 1.26 -18.91 -8.01
N GLU A 118 0.42 -19.55 -8.83
CA GLU A 118 -0.18 -20.85 -8.51
C GLU A 118 0.83 -21.98 -8.42
N GLN A 119 1.87 -21.96 -9.26
CA GLN A 119 2.96 -22.95 -9.23
C GLN A 119 3.81 -22.79 -7.96
N ILE A 120 4.25 -21.58 -7.63
CA ILE A 120 5.08 -21.32 -6.45
C ILE A 120 4.28 -21.63 -5.16
N ALA A 121 2.98 -21.31 -5.12
CA ALA A 121 2.13 -21.62 -3.97
C ALA A 121 2.15 -23.12 -3.59
N LYS A 122 2.36 -24.01 -4.56
CA LYS A 122 2.43 -25.47 -4.33
C LYS A 122 3.76 -25.93 -3.75
N THR A 123 4.82 -25.11 -3.86
CA THR A 123 6.17 -25.46 -3.36
C THR A 123 6.36 -25.15 -1.88
N GLY A 124 5.47 -24.36 -1.28
CA GLY A 124 5.63 -23.85 0.09
C GLY A 124 6.51 -22.59 0.21
N LYS A 125 7.17 -22.15 -0.85
CA LYS A 125 7.90 -20.88 -0.88
C LYS A 125 6.93 -19.69 -0.80
N ARG A 126 7.41 -18.55 -0.28
CA ARG A 126 6.68 -17.30 -0.34
C ARG A 126 6.77 -16.71 -1.74
N ILE A 127 5.67 -16.13 -2.19
CA ILE A 127 5.56 -15.57 -3.53
C ILE A 127 5.86 -14.08 -3.41
N VAL A 128 6.86 -13.62 -4.12
CA VAL A 128 7.22 -12.21 -4.23
C VAL A 128 6.77 -11.70 -5.59
N MET A 129 6.10 -10.57 -5.62
CA MET A 129 5.66 -9.88 -6.83
C MET A 129 6.05 -8.40 -6.71
N ILE A 130 6.18 -7.70 -7.83
CA ILE A 130 6.62 -6.30 -7.84
C ILE A 130 5.47 -5.41 -8.30
N GLY A 131 5.14 -4.40 -7.48
CA GLY A 131 4.36 -3.23 -7.86
C GLY A 131 5.23 -1.99 -7.89
N VAL A 132 4.88 -1.01 -8.69
CA VAL A 132 5.48 0.33 -8.64
C VAL A 132 4.46 1.28 -8.03
N GLU A 133 4.83 1.93 -6.94
CA GLU A 133 3.99 2.97 -6.37
C GLU A 133 4.54 4.34 -6.71
N ASN A 134 3.65 5.22 -7.23
CA ASN A 134 3.95 6.48 -7.86
C ASN A 134 4.55 6.34 -9.28
N GLY A 135 3.80 6.70 -10.30
CA GLY A 135 4.26 6.69 -11.70
C GLY A 135 5.30 7.78 -12.03
N TYR A 136 5.65 8.63 -11.05
CA TYR A 136 6.64 9.70 -11.25
C TYR A 136 7.99 9.21 -11.83
N PRO A 137 8.55 8.03 -11.45
CA PRO A 137 9.79 7.51 -12.03
C PRO A 137 9.71 7.20 -13.54
N ILE A 138 8.51 7.14 -14.14
CA ILE A 138 8.37 7.01 -15.60
C ILE A 138 9.01 8.22 -16.29
N GLY A 139 9.04 9.39 -15.62
CA GLY A 139 9.52 10.62 -16.20
C GLY A 139 8.64 11.01 -17.40
N GLU A 140 9.27 11.50 -18.46
CA GLU A 140 8.61 11.83 -19.73
C GLU A 140 8.89 10.78 -20.82
N ASP A 141 9.55 9.67 -20.46
CA ASP A 141 9.85 8.56 -21.37
C ASP A 141 8.85 7.41 -21.18
N LEU A 142 7.91 7.30 -22.11
CA LEU A 142 6.90 6.24 -22.11
C LEU A 142 7.53 4.82 -22.16
N GLY A 143 8.74 4.68 -22.71
CA GLY A 143 9.50 3.41 -22.76
C GLY A 143 9.80 2.84 -21.37
N ASN A 144 9.83 3.68 -20.33
CA ASN A 144 10.05 3.22 -18.95
C ASN A 144 8.89 2.35 -18.43
N VAL A 145 7.67 2.48 -18.93
CA VAL A 145 6.57 1.55 -18.60
C VAL A 145 6.93 0.12 -19.00
N LYS A 146 7.39 -0.07 -20.25
CA LYS A 146 7.84 -1.39 -20.74
C LYS A 146 9.06 -1.89 -19.95
N LYS A 147 9.99 -1.01 -19.64
CA LYS A 147 11.18 -1.37 -18.86
C LYS A 147 10.84 -1.84 -17.45
N PHE A 148 9.91 -1.21 -16.77
CA PHE A 148 9.43 -1.67 -15.46
C PHE A 148 8.71 -3.02 -15.55
N TYR A 149 7.93 -3.23 -16.63
CA TYR A 149 7.35 -4.55 -16.92
C TYR A 149 8.42 -5.63 -17.06
N ASP A 150 9.49 -5.36 -17.82
CA ASP A 150 10.59 -6.30 -18.03
C ASP A 150 11.37 -6.58 -16.75
N LEU A 151 11.43 -5.62 -15.82
CA LEU A 151 11.97 -5.78 -14.47
C LEU A 151 11.02 -6.51 -13.51
N GLY A 152 9.87 -6.94 -13.96
CA GLY A 152 8.92 -7.74 -13.18
C GLY A 152 7.76 -6.97 -12.57
N ALA A 153 7.62 -5.66 -12.77
CA ALA A 153 6.47 -4.91 -12.29
C ALA A 153 5.16 -5.41 -12.92
N ARG A 154 4.10 -5.53 -12.13
CA ARG A 154 2.79 -5.99 -12.59
C ARG A 154 1.64 -5.05 -12.25
N TYR A 155 1.90 -4.02 -11.45
CA TYR A 155 1.05 -2.83 -11.40
C TYR A 155 1.91 -1.56 -11.31
N ILE A 156 1.33 -0.42 -11.69
CA ILE A 156 1.88 0.91 -11.43
C ILE A 156 0.75 1.79 -10.91
N THR A 157 0.94 2.36 -9.71
CA THR A 157 0.09 3.42 -9.14
C THR A 157 0.42 4.75 -9.84
N LEU A 158 -0.56 5.41 -10.43
CA LEU A 158 -0.30 6.54 -11.34
C LEU A 158 0.29 7.78 -10.65
N SER A 159 -0.10 8.06 -9.40
CA SER A 159 0.50 9.11 -8.55
C SER A 159 0.53 8.64 -7.10
N HIS A 160 1.21 9.42 -6.23
CA HIS A 160 1.18 9.19 -4.79
C HIS A 160 0.64 10.45 -4.07
N SER A 161 1.41 11.09 -3.18
CA SER A 161 0.94 12.23 -2.38
C SER A 161 0.96 13.57 -3.10
N GLY A 162 1.49 13.64 -4.32
CA GLY A 162 1.58 14.86 -5.12
C GLY A 162 1.05 14.67 -6.53
N HIS A 163 0.53 15.75 -7.11
CA HIS A 163 0.26 15.80 -8.54
C HIS A 163 1.57 15.54 -9.28
N ASN A 164 1.54 14.74 -10.35
CA ASN A 164 2.72 14.45 -11.15
C ASN A 164 2.42 14.61 -12.65
N GLN A 165 3.37 14.28 -13.52
CA GLN A 165 3.21 14.40 -14.98
C GLN A 165 2.10 13.52 -15.56
N ILE A 166 1.58 12.55 -14.80
CA ILE A 166 0.58 11.59 -15.26
C ILE A 166 -0.83 12.04 -14.87
N CYS A 167 -1.05 12.37 -13.59
CA CYS A 167 -2.38 12.73 -13.09
C CYS A 167 -2.36 13.50 -11.78
N ASP A 168 -3.51 14.00 -11.41
CA ASP A 168 -3.73 14.62 -10.11
C ASP A 168 -3.89 13.55 -9.01
N SER A 169 -3.33 13.86 -7.83
CA SER A 169 -3.36 13.05 -6.62
C SER A 169 -4.47 13.51 -5.67
N SER A 170 -5.04 12.58 -4.91
CA SER A 170 -5.95 12.86 -3.80
C SER A 170 -5.22 13.37 -2.55
N GLY A 171 -3.91 13.18 -2.47
CA GLY A 171 -3.08 13.59 -1.33
C GLY A 171 -2.45 14.98 -1.46
N ASP A 172 -2.59 15.64 -2.61
CA ASP A 172 -2.05 16.97 -2.85
C ASP A 172 -3.07 18.05 -2.45
N SER A 173 -2.64 19.02 -1.66
CA SER A 173 -3.48 20.15 -1.21
C SER A 173 -3.42 21.36 -2.13
N THR A 174 -2.60 21.32 -3.19
CA THR A 174 -2.54 22.37 -4.19
C THR A 174 -3.67 22.24 -5.20
N PRO A 175 -3.99 23.28 -5.98
CA PRO A 175 -4.97 23.17 -7.05
C PRO A 175 -4.59 22.07 -8.04
N PRO A 176 -5.57 21.37 -8.65
CA PRO A 176 -5.32 20.34 -9.64
C PRO A 176 -4.43 20.84 -10.78
N LEU A 177 -3.41 20.06 -11.13
CA LEU A 177 -2.46 20.39 -12.18
C LEU A 177 -3.03 20.12 -13.58
N HIS A 178 -3.82 19.02 -13.71
CA HIS A 178 -4.36 18.55 -15.00
C HIS A 178 -5.89 18.48 -15.02
N ASN A 179 -6.54 18.66 -13.88
CA ASN A 179 -7.95 18.39 -13.69
C ASN A 179 -8.30 16.95 -14.14
N GLY A 180 -7.50 15.98 -13.68
CA GLY A 180 -7.62 14.56 -13.98
C GLY A 180 -6.35 13.96 -14.57
N LEU A 181 -6.46 13.15 -15.63
CA LEU A 181 -5.32 12.64 -16.41
C LEU A 181 -4.76 13.72 -17.34
N SER A 182 -3.43 13.86 -17.35
CA SER A 182 -2.74 14.64 -18.38
C SER A 182 -2.80 13.96 -19.76
N GLU A 183 -2.37 14.65 -20.82
CA GLU A 183 -2.17 14.00 -22.13
C GLU A 183 -1.13 12.86 -22.05
N PHE A 184 -0.03 13.08 -21.33
CA PHE A 184 0.97 12.07 -21.09
C PHE A 184 0.39 10.89 -20.29
N GLY A 185 -0.42 11.17 -19.26
CA GLY A 185 -1.10 10.16 -18.47
C GLY A 185 -2.01 9.25 -19.30
N ARG A 186 -2.71 9.77 -20.31
CA ARG A 186 -3.50 8.95 -21.25
C ARG A 186 -2.62 8.00 -22.06
N LYS A 187 -1.42 8.46 -22.48
CA LYS A 187 -0.44 7.60 -23.17
C LYS A 187 0.12 6.53 -22.23
N VAL A 188 0.39 6.87 -20.96
CA VAL A 188 0.82 5.90 -19.92
C VAL A 188 -0.25 4.82 -19.71
N VAL A 189 -1.52 5.20 -19.55
CA VAL A 189 -2.65 4.25 -19.42
C VAL A 189 -2.74 3.32 -20.65
N ALA A 190 -2.62 3.85 -21.85
CA ALA A 190 -2.64 3.07 -23.08
C ALA A 190 -1.45 2.10 -23.16
N GLU A 191 -0.25 2.55 -22.78
CA GLU A 191 0.96 1.72 -22.78
C GLU A 191 0.89 0.63 -21.72
N MET A 192 0.39 0.92 -20.51
CA MET A 192 0.17 -0.09 -19.48
C MET A 192 -0.79 -1.19 -19.97
N ASN A 193 -1.88 -0.82 -20.65
CA ASN A 193 -2.79 -1.80 -21.26
C ASN A 193 -2.07 -2.63 -22.35
N ARG A 194 -1.22 -1.99 -23.17
CA ARG A 194 -0.47 -2.66 -24.22
C ARG A 194 0.54 -3.69 -23.70
N VAL A 195 1.28 -3.35 -22.65
CA VAL A 195 2.30 -4.25 -22.09
C VAL A 195 1.75 -5.26 -21.08
N GLY A 196 0.55 -5.04 -20.56
CA GLY A 196 -0.09 -5.95 -19.60
C GLY A 196 0.27 -5.67 -18.13
N ILE A 197 0.46 -4.38 -17.78
CA ILE A 197 0.58 -3.90 -16.40
C ILE A 197 -0.79 -3.46 -15.88
N MET A 198 -1.20 -3.93 -14.70
CA MET A 198 -2.41 -3.47 -14.04
C MET A 198 -2.29 -1.97 -13.67
N ILE A 199 -3.29 -1.18 -14.04
CA ILE A 199 -3.37 0.23 -13.67
C ILE A 199 -3.89 0.30 -12.24
N ASP A 200 -3.10 0.89 -11.34
CA ASP A 200 -3.49 1.09 -9.95
C ASP A 200 -3.97 2.53 -9.72
N VAL A 201 -5.19 2.65 -9.21
CA VAL A 201 -5.87 3.92 -8.94
C VAL A 201 -5.84 4.31 -7.46
N SER A 202 -5.09 3.62 -6.62
CA SER A 202 -4.81 4.12 -5.27
C SER A 202 -4.12 5.49 -5.37
N HIS A 203 -4.35 6.38 -4.42
CA HIS A 203 -3.80 7.74 -4.35
C HIS A 203 -4.27 8.77 -5.38
N ILE A 204 -4.85 8.39 -6.52
CA ILE A 204 -5.23 9.37 -7.53
C ILE A 204 -6.48 10.17 -7.12
N ALA A 205 -6.62 11.41 -7.60
CA ALA A 205 -7.79 12.22 -7.37
C ALA A 205 -9.05 11.60 -8.00
N ALA A 206 -10.23 11.91 -7.46
CA ALA A 206 -11.49 11.38 -7.98
C ALA A 206 -11.67 11.65 -9.47
N LYS A 207 -11.30 12.84 -9.95
CA LYS A 207 -11.37 13.16 -11.39
C LYS A 207 -10.42 12.28 -12.22
N SER A 208 -9.19 12.04 -11.71
CA SER A 208 -8.23 11.13 -12.35
C SER A 208 -8.78 9.70 -12.42
N PHE A 209 -9.47 9.23 -11.37
CA PHE A 209 -10.13 7.92 -11.37
C PHE A 209 -11.14 7.80 -12.52
N TRP A 210 -12.03 8.79 -12.70
CA TRP A 210 -13.02 8.76 -13.77
C TRP A 210 -12.40 8.81 -15.16
N ASP A 211 -11.33 9.56 -15.32
CA ASP A 211 -10.59 9.61 -16.59
C ASP A 211 -9.91 8.27 -16.89
N VAL A 212 -9.37 7.58 -15.86
CA VAL A 212 -8.80 6.22 -16.01
C VAL A 212 -9.87 5.21 -16.40
N ILE A 213 -11.05 5.22 -15.74
CA ILE A 213 -12.18 4.36 -16.10
C ILE A 213 -12.59 4.56 -17.56
N ALA A 214 -12.58 5.80 -18.06
CA ALA A 214 -12.92 6.11 -19.43
C ALA A 214 -11.83 5.70 -20.45
N ALA A 215 -10.56 5.74 -20.04
CA ALA A 215 -9.41 5.50 -20.93
C ALA A 215 -8.94 4.04 -20.95
N SER A 216 -9.05 3.31 -19.84
CA SER A 216 -8.54 1.94 -19.73
C SER A 216 -9.38 0.95 -20.53
N LYS A 217 -8.70 0.09 -21.28
CA LYS A 217 -9.29 -1.06 -21.99
C LYS A 217 -9.25 -2.35 -21.16
N ALA A 218 -8.50 -2.32 -20.04
CA ALA A 218 -8.31 -3.45 -19.14
C ALA A 218 -8.93 -3.16 -17.77
N PRO A 219 -9.25 -4.19 -16.98
CA PRO A 219 -9.62 -4.01 -15.58
C PRO A 219 -8.53 -3.27 -14.79
N ILE A 220 -8.97 -2.39 -13.88
CA ILE A 220 -8.07 -1.63 -13.00
C ILE A 220 -8.04 -2.21 -11.59
N ILE A 221 -7.06 -1.82 -10.79
CA ILE A 221 -7.01 -2.14 -9.36
C ILE A 221 -6.92 -0.87 -8.51
N ALA A 222 -7.40 -0.95 -7.27
CA ALA A 222 -6.99 -0.06 -6.20
C ALA A 222 -6.19 -0.92 -5.21
N SER A 223 -4.85 -0.85 -5.26
CA SER A 223 -3.96 -1.79 -4.56
C SER A 223 -4.03 -1.69 -3.04
N HIS A 224 -4.40 -0.52 -2.49
CA HIS A 224 -4.56 -0.26 -1.07
C HIS A 224 -5.44 0.98 -0.84
N SER A 225 -6.75 0.78 -0.74
CA SER A 225 -7.74 1.84 -0.51
C SER A 225 -8.84 1.36 0.44
N GLY A 226 -9.66 2.27 0.93
CA GLY A 226 -10.82 1.96 1.77
C GLY A 226 -12.13 2.40 1.12
N CYS A 227 -13.22 2.39 1.91
CA CYS A 227 -14.55 2.81 1.50
C CYS A 227 -14.91 4.16 2.14
N ALA A 228 -15.17 5.18 1.33
CA ALA A 228 -15.49 6.53 1.80
C ALA A 228 -16.82 6.60 2.57
N ALA A 229 -17.73 5.68 2.31
CA ALA A 229 -18.99 5.56 3.06
C ALA A 229 -18.77 5.20 4.55
N ILE A 230 -17.66 4.55 4.90
CA ILE A 230 -17.29 4.20 6.28
C ILE A 230 -16.36 5.27 6.87
N ALA A 231 -15.30 5.62 6.13
CA ALA A 231 -14.33 6.62 6.55
C ALA A 231 -14.14 7.63 5.42
N LYS A 232 -14.75 8.81 5.58
CA LYS A 232 -14.75 9.87 4.55
C LYS A 232 -13.38 10.56 4.51
N VAL A 233 -12.48 9.99 3.74
CA VAL A 233 -11.17 10.55 3.41
C VAL A 233 -10.95 10.45 1.90
N ASP A 234 -10.23 11.40 1.32
CA ASP A 234 -10.04 11.51 -0.14
C ASP A 234 -9.26 10.32 -0.75
N ARG A 235 -8.61 9.51 0.10
CA ARG A 235 -7.91 8.27 -0.27
C ARG A 235 -8.82 7.08 -0.49
N ASN A 236 -10.06 7.14 0.01
CA ASN A 236 -11.04 6.07 -0.07
C ASN A 236 -11.95 6.26 -1.28
N LEU A 237 -12.36 5.14 -1.88
CA LEU A 237 -13.30 5.14 -2.99
C LEU A 237 -14.74 5.32 -2.46
N ASP A 238 -15.53 6.16 -3.12
CA ASP A 238 -16.96 6.26 -2.86
C ASP A 238 -17.73 5.11 -3.54
N ASP A 239 -19.03 4.99 -3.25
CA ASP A 239 -19.85 3.91 -3.74
C ASP A 239 -20.01 3.92 -5.28
N GLU A 240 -20.00 5.10 -5.92
CA GLU A 240 -20.06 5.21 -7.37
C GLU A 240 -18.73 4.77 -8.01
N GLN A 241 -17.62 5.11 -7.41
CA GLN A 241 -16.31 4.63 -7.83
C GLN A 241 -16.19 3.10 -7.65
N LEU A 242 -16.69 2.54 -6.53
CA LEU A 242 -16.73 1.10 -6.30
C LEU A 242 -17.57 0.36 -7.36
N LYS A 243 -18.75 0.91 -7.70
CA LYS A 243 -19.61 0.36 -8.77
C LYS A 243 -18.93 0.44 -10.14
N ALA A 244 -18.26 1.56 -10.44
CA ALA A 244 -17.56 1.76 -11.70
C ALA A 244 -16.35 0.82 -11.82
N LEU A 245 -15.57 0.63 -10.75
CA LEU A 245 -14.48 -0.32 -10.67
C LEU A 245 -14.99 -1.75 -10.92
N ALA A 246 -16.10 -2.14 -10.28
CA ALA A 246 -16.72 -3.46 -10.48
C ALA A 246 -17.20 -3.65 -11.93
N LYS A 247 -17.86 -2.63 -12.50
CA LYS A 247 -18.32 -2.65 -13.90
C LYS A 247 -17.15 -2.75 -14.90
N ASN A 248 -16.00 -2.16 -14.57
CA ASN A 248 -14.76 -2.30 -15.34
C ASN A 248 -14.14 -3.70 -15.22
N GLY A 249 -14.60 -4.54 -14.27
CA GLY A 249 -14.04 -5.85 -13.96
C GLY A 249 -12.89 -5.80 -12.95
N GLY A 250 -12.61 -4.65 -12.36
CA GLY A 250 -11.50 -4.39 -11.46
C GLY A 250 -11.67 -4.97 -10.06
N VAL A 251 -10.75 -4.60 -9.14
CA VAL A 251 -10.75 -5.04 -7.75
C VAL A 251 -10.18 -3.95 -6.83
N ILE A 252 -10.87 -3.71 -5.70
CA ILE A 252 -10.33 -2.92 -4.58
C ILE A 252 -9.68 -3.85 -3.58
N GLN A 253 -8.49 -3.49 -3.10
CA GLN A 253 -7.80 -4.15 -2.01
C GLN A 253 -7.90 -3.26 -0.77
N ILE A 254 -8.50 -3.77 0.28
CA ILE A 254 -8.77 -2.99 1.49
C ILE A 254 -7.46 -2.77 2.26
N VAL A 255 -7.20 -1.50 2.59
CA VAL A 255 -5.99 -1.07 3.28
C VAL A 255 -6.11 -1.26 4.80
N ALA A 256 -5.01 -1.70 5.45
CA ALA A 256 -4.96 -1.86 6.91
C ALA A 256 -4.39 -0.61 7.62
N LEU A 257 -4.70 0.59 7.14
CA LEU A 257 -4.24 1.86 7.70
C LEU A 257 -5.34 2.51 8.54
N ALA A 258 -5.07 2.70 9.83
CA ALA A 258 -6.07 3.13 10.82
C ALA A 258 -6.84 4.40 10.41
N SER A 259 -6.16 5.41 9.84
CA SER A 259 -6.78 6.67 9.43
C SER A 259 -7.67 6.56 8.19
N TYR A 260 -7.56 5.47 7.43
CA TYR A 260 -8.42 5.20 6.27
C TYR A 260 -9.57 4.24 6.60
N LEU A 261 -9.48 3.56 7.75
CA LEU A 261 -10.52 2.67 8.24
C LEU A 261 -11.51 3.38 9.18
N LYS A 262 -11.05 4.42 9.87
CA LYS A 262 -11.87 5.12 10.86
C LYS A 262 -11.45 6.56 11.00
N THR A 263 -12.43 7.46 10.96
CA THR A 263 -12.23 8.89 11.18
C THR A 263 -12.57 9.26 12.62
N ASP A 264 -11.94 10.33 13.10
CA ASP A 264 -12.33 10.95 14.37
C ASP A 264 -13.78 11.47 14.30
N ALA A 265 -14.43 11.60 15.47
CA ALA A 265 -15.70 12.29 15.56
C ALA A 265 -15.59 13.72 14.99
N PRO A 266 -16.65 14.27 14.35
CA PRO A 266 -16.58 15.54 13.63
C PRO A 266 -15.96 16.68 14.43
N ASP A 267 -16.36 16.86 15.72
CA ASP A 267 -15.84 17.92 16.58
C ASP A 267 -14.35 17.76 16.87
N ARG A 268 -13.89 16.51 17.09
CA ARG A 268 -12.48 16.19 17.28
C ARG A 268 -11.69 16.44 15.99
N ALA A 269 -12.20 16.00 14.86
CA ALA A 269 -11.57 16.20 13.55
C ALA A 269 -11.43 17.71 13.25
N ALA A 270 -12.46 18.50 13.52
CA ALA A 270 -12.42 19.96 13.35
C ALA A 270 -11.39 20.63 14.27
N ALA A 271 -11.32 20.21 15.55
CA ALA A 271 -10.32 20.71 16.50
C ALA A 271 -8.89 20.39 16.06
N ILE A 272 -8.63 19.16 15.58
CA ILE A 272 -7.33 18.75 15.06
C ILE A 272 -6.99 19.52 13.77
N ALA A 273 -7.95 19.71 12.87
CA ALA A 273 -7.73 20.48 11.64
C ALA A 273 -7.32 21.92 11.94
N LYS A 274 -8.00 22.58 12.88
CA LYS A 274 -7.63 23.92 13.36
C LYS A 274 -6.22 23.93 13.93
N LEU A 275 -5.87 22.95 14.77
CA LEU A 275 -4.56 22.86 15.37
C LEU A 275 -3.44 22.66 14.31
N ARG A 276 -3.71 21.91 13.26
CA ARG A 276 -2.77 21.76 12.13
C ARG A 276 -2.54 23.06 11.36
N GLN A 277 -3.55 23.94 11.27
CA GLN A 277 -3.39 25.27 10.68
C GLN A 277 -2.55 26.19 11.57
N GLU A 278 -2.69 26.09 12.91
CA GLU A 278 -1.90 26.86 13.87
C GLU A 278 -0.41 26.41 13.87
N PHE A 279 -0.14 25.14 13.58
CA PHE A 279 1.21 24.54 13.61
C PHE A 279 1.55 23.84 12.29
N PRO A 280 1.72 24.57 11.18
CA PRO A 280 1.86 23.97 9.84
C PRO A 280 3.15 23.15 9.66
N LEU A 281 4.19 23.38 10.48
CA LEU A 281 5.44 22.60 10.43
C LEU A 281 5.40 21.35 11.31
N ALA A 282 4.48 21.26 12.27
CA ALA A 282 4.36 20.11 13.16
C ALA A 282 4.00 18.81 12.41
N GLY A 283 3.27 18.91 11.28
CA GLY A 283 2.85 17.79 10.44
C GLY A 283 3.74 17.48 9.24
N ARG A 284 4.78 18.28 8.97
CA ARG A 284 5.65 18.11 7.78
C ARG A 284 6.73 17.03 7.91
N GLY A 285 6.73 16.24 8.96
CA GLY A 285 7.62 15.10 9.15
C GLY A 285 6.83 13.78 9.09
N GLY A 286 6.65 13.20 7.89
CA GLY A 286 6.10 11.84 7.72
C GLY A 286 4.59 11.78 7.53
N MET A 287 4.11 12.13 6.35
CA MET A 287 2.90 11.50 5.78
C MET A 287 3.34 10.27 4.95
N GLY A 288 3.94 9.34 5.64
CA GLY A 288 4.27 8.00 5.27
C GLY A 288 4.52 7.24 6.55
N GLY A 289 3.50 7.10 7.39
CA GLY A 289 3.63 6.38 8.66
C GLY A 289 2.69 6.96 9.70
N GLY A 290 1.51 6.38 9.84
CA GLY A 290 0.63 6.61 10.98
C GLY A 290 1.37 6.20 12.26
N GLN A 291 1.81 7.17 13.06
CA GLN A 291 2.23 6.86 14.44
C GLN A 291 0.99 6.47 15.24
N GLY A 292 0.76 5.15 15.33
CA GLY A 292 -0.08 4.57 16.35
C GLY A 292 0.52 4.91 17.73
N ARG A 293 -0.18 5.70 18.53
CA ARG A 293 0.10 5.83 19.96
C ARG A 293 -0.22 4.48 20.62
N GLY A 294 0.82 3.76 21.04
CA GLY A 294 0.65 2.57 21.87
C GLY A 294 1.96 1.81 22.04
N GLY A 295 2.71 2.11 23.11
CA GLY A 295 3.87 1.31 23.49
C GLY A 295 4.87 2.10 24.32
N GLN A 296 4.65 2.19 25.64
CA GLN A 296 5.70 2.61 26.58
C GLN A 296 6.87 1.64 26.52
N ALA A 297 8.00 2.09 25.98
CA ALA A 297 9.25 1.37 26.11
C ALA A 297 9.78 1.53 27.54
N ARG A 298 9.86 0.43 28.25
CA ARG A 298 10.70 0.29 29.45
C ARG A 298 12.17 0.26 29.03
N GLY A 299 12.97 1.08 29.67
CA GLY A 299 14.41 1.20 29.44
C GLY A 299 15.17 -0.09 29.75
N GLY A 300 16.25 -0.28 29.03
CA GLY A 300 17.34 -1.21 29.30
C GLY A 300 18.65 -0.57 28.91
N GLN A 301 19.54 -0.41 29.87
CA GLN A 301 20.86 0.25 29.76
C GLN A 301 21.86 -0.63 29.00
N GLY A 302 22.70 0.05 28.21
CA GLY A 302 24.17 -0.15 28.23
C GLY A 302 24.76 -1.28 27.41
N ALA A 303 25.54 -0.92 26.40
CA ALA A 303 26.93 -1.36 26.28
C ALA A 303 27.67 -0.56 25.21
N GLN A 304 28.86 -0.09 25.57
CA GLN A 304 29.84 0.61 24.77
C GLN A 304 30.68 -0.34 23.92
N ALA A 305 31.27 0.27 22.89
CA ALA A 305 32.62 0.06 22.34
C ALA A 305 32.80 -0.84 21.13
N GLY A 306 33.53 -0.26 20.17
CA GLY A 306 34.31 -0.99 19.20
C GLY A 306 34.58 -0.19 17.91
N GLN A 307 35.52 0.75 17.95
CA GLN A 307 36.12 1.34 16.74
C GLN A 307 37.02 0.29 16.05
N ALA A 308 36.85 0.12 14.75
CA ALA A 308 37.92 -0.28 13.85
C ALA A 308 37.58 0.21 12.45
N GLY A 309 38.44 1.08 11.94
CA GLY A 309 38.29 1.69 10.64
C GLY A 309 38.68 0.76 9.50
N GLN A 310 38.08 1.03 8.35
CA GLN A 310 38.74 0.87 7.05
C GLN A 310 38.13 1.86 6.06
N GLN A 311 39.00 2.68 5.50
CA GLN A 311 38.70 3.61 4.42
C GLN A 311 38.34 2.84 3.16
N ALA A 312 37.15 3.08 2.61
CA ALA A 312 36.80 2.73 1.23
C ALA A 312 36.36 4.02 0.52
N GLN A 313 36.89 4.21 -0.66
CA GLN A 313 36.87 5.37 -1.52
C GLN A 313 35.46 5.93 -1.77
N ALA A 314 35.35 7.26 -1.69
CA ALA A 314 34.17 8.04 -1.99
C ALA A 314 33.85 8.02 -3.48
N GLY A 315 32.87 7.19 -3.88
CA GLY A 315 32.07 7.39 -5.06
C GLY A 315 30.99 8.42 -4.75
N GLN A 316 30.76 9.37 -5.63
CA GLN A 316 29.82 10.48 -5.47
C GLN A 316 28.43 9.98 -5.06
N ARG A 317 28.09 10.17 -3.81
CA ARG A 317 26.74 9.97 -3.26
C ARG A 317 25.86 11.08 -3.82
N GLY A 318 24.76 10.71 -4.49
CA GLY A 318 23.69 11.64 -4.80
C GLY A 318 23.31 12.43 -3.53
N GLN A 319 23.11 13.73 -3.66
CA GLN A 319 22.78 14.60 -2.53
C GLN A 319 21.51 14.11 -1.86
N ALA A 320 21.58 13.82 -0.58
CA ALA A 320 20.42 13.62 0.28
C ALA A 320 19.45 14.82 0.13
N PRO A 321 18.13 14.63 0.33
CA PRO A 321 17.20 15.76 0.30
C PRO A 321 17.77 16.88 1.19
N PRO A 322 17.60 18.16 0.80
CA PRO A 322 18.22 19.26 1.52
C PRO A 322 17.88 19.14 2.99
N GLN A 323 18.91 18.93 3.81
CA GLN A 323 18.75 18.88 5.26
C GLN A 323 18.27 20.28 5.68
N LEU A 324 17.23 20.30 6.52
CA LEU A 324 16.77 21.55 7.13
C LEU A 324 17.98 22.20 7.83
N THR A 325 18.08 23.52 7.75
CA THR A 325 19.09 24.20 8.57
C THR A 325 18.82 23.91 10.04
N PRO A 326 19.82 24.01 10.92
CA PRO A 326 19.62 23.85 12.37
C PRO A 326 18.49 24.72 12.91
N GLU A 327 18.33 25.94 12.40
CA GLU A 327 17.25 26.86 12.78
C GLU A 327 15.88 26.35 12.29
N GLN A 328 15.79 25.88 11.06
CA GLN A 328 14.55 25.30 10.51
C GLN A 328 14.15 24.02 11.26
N GLN A 329 15.13 23.20 11.64
CA GLN A 329 14.91 22.02 12.45
C GLN A 329 14.41 22.40 13.85
N ALA A 330 15.05 23.37 14.51
CA ALA A 330 14.67 23.85 15.83
C ALA A 330 13.23 24.44 15.83
N GLU A 331 12.89 25.24 14.81
CA GLU A 331 11.53 25.78 14.67
C GLU A 331 10.49 24.67 14.46
N ARG A 332 10.80 23.66 13.63
CA ARG A 332 9.93 22.51 13.44
C ARG A 332 9.73 21.72 14.73
N ASP A 333 10.79 21.50 15.49
CA ASP A 333 10.72 20.75 16.76
C ASP A 333 9.93 21.53 17.80
N LYS A 334 10.08 22.86 17.85
CA LYS A 334 9.28 23.76 18.70
C LYS A 334 7.79 23.69 18.33
N GLN A 335 7.42 23.80 17.06
CA GLN A 335 6.03 23.67 16.61
C GLN A 335 5.47 22.30 16.91
N ARG A 336 6.25 21.24 16.75
CA ARG A 336 5.86 19.87 17.08
C ARG A 336 5.57 19.70 18.58
N ALA A 337 6.41 20.25 19.44
CA ALA A 337 6.21 20.22 20.89
C ALA A 337 4.93 20.98 21.28
N ALA A 338 4.73 22.21 20.73
CA ALA A 338 3.54 23.01 20.96
C ALA A 338 2.26 22.30 20.46
N PHE A 339 2.31 21.70 19.28
CA PHE A 339 1.20 20.89 18.75
C PHE A 339 0.86 19.72 19.68
N GLN A 340 1.87 19.00 20.18
CA GLN A 340 1.64 17.87 21.10
C GLN A 340 1.02 18.32 22.42
N GLU A 341 1.43 19.46 22.96
CA GLU A 341 0.82 20.01 24.20
C GLU A 341 -0.64 20.40 23.97
N ARG A 342 -0.94 21.10 22.89
CA ARG A 342 -2.31 21.49 22.53
C ARG A 342 -3.18 20.26 22.18
N MET A 343 -2.59 19.19 21.66
CA MET A 343 -3.31 17.92 21.46
C MET A 343 -3.84 17.33 22.76
N LYS A 344 -3.16 17.52 23.89
CA LYS A 344 -3.68 17.07 25.20
C LYS A 344 -4.98 17.77 25.58
N GLU A 345 -5.11 19.06 25.25
CA GLU A 345 -6.35 19.83 25.47
C GLU A 345 -7.48 19.30 24.56
N VAL A 346 -7.13 18.97 23.29
CA VAL A 346 -8.09 18.36 22.37
C VAL A 346 -8.51 16.98 22.87
N ASP A 347 -7.56 16.15 23.34
CA ASP A 347 -7.84 14.82 23.88
C ASP A 347 -8.72 14.88 25.15
N ALA A 348 -8.53 15.89 25.99
CA ALA A 348 -9.35 16.10 27.20
C ALA A 348 -10.77 16.54 26.86
N LYS A 349 -10.94 17.43 25.88
CA LYS A 349 -12.24 17.97 25.47
C LYS A 349 -13.01 17.04 24.55
N PHE A 350 -12.30 16.39 23.65
CA PHE A 350 -12.83 15.47 22.64
C PHE A 350 -12.00 14.17 22.69
N PRO A 351 -12.31 13.24 23.61
CA PRO A 351 -11.55 12.01 23.74
C PRO A 351 -11.47 11.24 22.41
N PRO A 352 -10.31 10.63 22.07
CA PRO A 352 -10.22 9.77 20.91
C PRO A 352 -11.16 8.57 21.08
N GLY A 353 -11.82 8.19 20.01
CA GLY A 353 -12.56 6.93 19.97
C GLY A 353 -11.62 5.71 20.08
N PRO A 354 -12.16 4.49 20.19
CA PRO A 354 -11.35 3.28 20.14
C PRO A 354 -10.58 3.24 18.83
N PRO A 355 -9.30 2.78 18.86
CA PRO A 355 -8.49 2.67 17.64
C PRO A 355 -9.18 1.77 16.62
N ALA A 356 -8.90 2.00 15.35
CA ALA A 356 -9.31 1.09 14.28
C ALA A 356 -8.71 -0.30 14.54
N SER A 357 -9.43 -1.35 14.21
CA SER A 357 -9.09 -2.74 14.49
C SER A 357 -9.36 -3.63 13.27
N ILE A 358 -9.04 -4.90 13.39
CA ILE A 358 -9.35 -5.90 12.36
C ILE A 358 -10.86 -5.96 12.05
N LYS A 359 -11.73 -5.62 13.00
CA LYS A 359 -13.19 -5.56 12.76
C LYS A 359 -13.54 -4.41 11.83
N ASP A 360 -12.96 -3.22 12.07
CA ASP A 360 -13.14 -2.07 11.20
C ASP A 360 -12.58 -2.36 9.78
N PHE A 361 -11.47 -3.10 9.69
CA PHE A 361 -10.91 -3.55 8.41
C PHE A 361 -11.90 -4.44 7.64
N VAL A 362 -12.51 -5.42 8.32
CA VAL A 362 -13.48 -6.31 7.69
C VAL A 362 -14.83 -5.61 7.45
N ASP A 363 -15.18 -4.55 8.19
CA ASP A 363 -16.34 -3.70 7.88
C ASP A 363 -16.19 -3.04 6.51
N HIS A 364 -14.97 -2.61 6.14
CA HIS A 364 -14.69 -2.12 4.78
C HIS A 364 -14.81 -3.23 3.72
N ILE A 365 -14.38 -4.46 4.02
CA ILE A 365 -14.58 -5.62 3.13
C ILE A 365 -16.09 -5.85 2.93
N ASP A 366 -16.88 -5.89 4.01
CA ASP A 366 -18.32 -6.10 3.95
C ASP A 366 -19.02 -5.03 3.11
N HIS A 367 -18.63 -3.76 3.30
CA HIS A 367 -19.20 -2.66 2.53
C HIS A 367 -18.84 -2.75 1.04
N ALA A 368 -17.57 -2.99 0.74
CA ALA A 368 -17.12 -3.16 -0.65
C ALA A 368 -17.78 -4.35 -1.33
N VAL A 369 -17.94 -5.48 -0.63
CA VAL A 369 -18.69 -6.66 -1.13
C VAL A 369 -20.16 -6.32 -1.38
N LYS A 370 -20.79 -5.55 -0.48
CA LYS A 370 -22.18 -5.12 -0.63
C LYS A 370 -22.38 -4.22 -1.86
N VAL A 371 -21.43 -3.34 -2.15
CA VAL A 371 -21.56 -2.32 -3.22
C VAL A 371 -21.05 -2.83 -4.56
N ALA A 372 -19.86 -3.44 -4.59
CA ALA A 372 -19.16 -3.88 -5.79
C ALA A 372 -19.35 -5.37 -6.10
N GLY A 373 -19.72 -6.18 -5.10
CA GLY A 373 -19.82 -7.62 -5.22
C GLY A 373 -18.55 -8.35 -4.80
N ILE A 374 -18.71 -9.63 -4.44
CA ILE A 374 -17.65 -10.48 -3.87
C ILE A 374 -16.45 -10.69 -4.82
N ASP A 375 -16.63 -10.54 -6.12
CA ASP A 375 -15.59 -10.73 -7.13
C ASP A 375 -14.63 -9.53 -7.26
N HIS A 376 -14.89 -8.45 -6.51
CA HIS A 376 -14.22 -7.16 -6.69
C HIS A 376 -13.51 -6.65 -5.42
N VAL A 377 -13.26 -7.51 -4.43
CA VAL A 377 -12.67 -7.12 -3.13
C VAL A 377 -11.50 -8.03 -2.77
N GLY A 378 -10.47 -7.45 -2.15
CA GLY A 378 -9.30 -8.17 -1.66
C GLY A 378 -8.59 -7.45 -0.51
N VAL A 379 -7.31 -7.78 -0.29
CA VAL A 379 -6.46 -7.31 0.82
C VAL A 379 -5.20 -6.64 0.30
N GLY A 380 -4.92 -5.41 0.78
CA GLY A 380 -3.70 -4.67 0.48
C GLY A 380 -3.31 -3.80 1.69
N THR A 381 -2.34 -4.25 2.50
CA THR A 381 -2.19 -3.78 3.87
C THR A 381 -1.55 -2.41 4.03
N ASP A 382 -0.71 -2.00 3.10
CA ASP A 382 0.19 -0.85 3.24
C ASP A 382 1.17 -1.03 4.44
N PHE A 383 1.56 -2.28 4.73
CA PHE A 383 2.55 -2.56 5.76
C PHE A 383 3.90 -1.94 5.38
N ASP A 384 4.59 -1.46 6.40
CA ASP A 384 5.84 -0.70 6.29
C ASP A 384 5.71 0.67 5.60
N GLY A 385 4.57 1.00 4.95
CA GLY A 385 4.19 2.32 4.43
C GLY A 385 3.31 3.12 5.38
N GLY A 386 2.66 2.46 6.32
CA GLY A 386 1.80 3.11 7.32
C GLY A 386 0.78 2.16 7.94
N GLY A 387 0.48 1.09 7.26
CA GLY A 387 -0.46 0.07 7.69
C GLY A 387 -0.10 -0.61 9.00
N GLY A 388 -1.10 -1.23 9.59
CA GLY A 388 -1.02 -1.98 10.85
C GLY A 388 -2.01 -1.49 11.89
N ILE A 389 -2.87 -2.40 12.32
CA ILE A 389 -3.98 -2.16 13.24
C ILE A 389 -4.06 -3.29 14.28
N PRO A 390 -4.65 -3.06 15.45
CA PRO A 390 -4.93 -4.11 16.41
C PRO A 390 -5.62 -5.33 15.80
N GLY A 391 -4.99 -6.51 15.94
CA GLY A 391 -5.45 -7.78 15.37
C GLY A 391 -4.94 -8.07 13.94
N PHE A 392 -4.36 -7.08 13.27
CA PHE A 392 -3.67 -7.22 12.00
C PHE A 392 -2.52 -6.21 11.93
N ASN A 393 -1.50 -6.42 12.76
CA ASN A 393 -0.40 -5.48 12.94
C ASN A 393 0.77 -5.73 11.99
N ASP A 394 0.99 -6.98 11.61
CA ASP A 394 2.00 -7.42 10.63
C ASP A 394 1.55 -8.70 9.92
N HIS A 395 2.36 -9.24 9.00
CA HIS A 395 2.01 -10.45 8.26
C HIS A 395 1.84 -11.70 9.14
N GLY A 396 2.39 -11.73 10.35
CA GLY A 396 2.16 -12.81 11.31
C GLY A 396 0.70 -12.92 11.77
N ASP A 397 -0.05 -11.82 11.67
CA ASP A 397 -1.46 -11.73 12.01
C ASP A 397 -2.42 -12.04 10.84
N ALA A 398 -1.93 -12.36 9.65
CA ALA A 398 -2.78 -12.54 8.45
C ALA A 398 -3.90 -13.58 8.65
N PHE A 399 -3.63 -14.63 9.42
CA PHE A 399 -4.63 -15.63 9.78
C PHE A 399 -5.88 -15.05 10.48
N ASN A 400 -5.71 -13.97 11.27
CA ASN A 400 -6.80 -13.34 12.02
C ASN A 400 -7.87 -12.74 11.07
N VAL A 401 -7.47 -12.26 9.89
CA VAL A 401 -8.41 -11.79 8.85
C VAL A 401 -9.32 -12.94 8.41
N THR A 402 -8.77 -14.12 8.18
CA THR A 402 -9.56 -15.30 7.81
C THR A 402 -10.52 -15.71 8.92
N VAL A 403 -10.08 -15.66 10.17
CA VAL A 403 -10.94 -15.94 11.34
C VAL A 403 -12.12 -14.98 11.37
N GLU A 404 -11.88 -13.68 11.18
CA GLU A 404 -12.95 -12.68 11.19
C GLU A 404 -13.91 -12.85 10.02
N LEU A 405 -13.41 -13.16 8.81
CA LEU A 405 -14.25 -13.46 7.65
C LEU A 405 -15.14 -14.70 7.88
N VAL A 406 -14.60 -15.76 8.49
CA VAL A 406 -15.38 -16.97 8.88
C VAL A 406 -16.44 -16.59 9.90
N ARG A 407 -16.10 -15.78 10.91
CA ARG A 407 -17.03 -15.31 11.96
C ARG A 407 -18.20 -14.51 11.36
N ARG A 408 -17.95 -13.75 10.28
CA ARG A 408 -18.97 -13.00 9.54
C ARG A 408 -19.79 -13.85 8.55
N GLY A 409 -19.47 -15.14 8.42
CA GLY A 409 -20.25 -16.06 7.63
C GLY A 409 -19.87 -16.15 6.14
N TYR A 410 -18.73 -15.60 5.74
CA TYR A 410 -18.21 -15.76 4.38
C TYR A 410 -18.01 -17.25 4.06
N SER A 411 -18.37 -17.66 2.83
CA SER A 411 -18.09 -19.01 2.38
C SER A 411 -16.59 -19.24 2.15
N ASP A 412 -16.15 -20.50 2.19
CA ASP A 412 -14.74 -20.84 1.89
C ASP A 412 -14.31 -20.36 0.50
N ARG A 413 -15.24 -20.40 -0.47
CA ARG A 413 -15.03 -19.88 -1.81
C ARG A 413 -14.81 -18.37 -1.79
N ASP A 414 -15.61 -17.62 -1.04
CA ASP A 414 -15.54 -16.16 -0.99
C ASP A 414 -14.28 -15.70 -0.27
N ILE A 415 -13.86 -16.38 0.80
CA ILE A 415 -12.59 -16.13 1.49
C ILE A 415 -11.41 -16.32 0.54
N LYS A 416 -11.39 -17.38 -0.28
CA LYS A 416 -10.36 -17.61 -1.28
C LYS A 416 -10.35 -16.53 -2.37
N LYS A 417 -11.51 -15.99 -2.76
CA LYS A 417 -11.59 -14.85 -3.68
C LYS A 417 -10.99 -13.59 -3.08
N ILE A 418 -11.37 -13.23 -1.84
CA ILE A 418 -10.86 -12.06 -1.14
C ILE A 418 -9.35 -12.13 -0.98
N TRP A 419 -8.79 -13.27 -0.58
CA TRP A 419 -7.37 -13.39 -0.33
C TRP A 419 -6.47 -13.27 -1.57
N GLY A 420 -6.92 -13.68 -2.73
CA GLY A 420 -6.07 -13.55 -3.92
C GLY A 420 -6.77 -13.92 -5.23
N GLY A 421 -7.86 -14.71 -5.16
CA GLY A 421 -8.57 -15.17 -6.36
C GLY A 421 -9.04 -14.04 -7.25
N ASN A 422 -9.56 -12.94 -6.67
CA ASN A 422 -10.04 -11.78 -7.41
C ASN A 422 -8.88 -11.02 -8.08
N LEU A 423 -7.76 -10.83 -7.39
CA LEU A 423 -6.58 -10.20 -7.95
C LEU A 423 -6.01 -11.01 -9.13
N LEU A 424 -5.87 -12.32 -8.95
CA LEU A 424 -5.34 -13.20 -10.00
C LEU A 424 -6.25 -13.22 -11.23
N ARG A 425 -7.58 -13.13 -11.05
CA ARG A 425 -8.53 -12.96 -12.15
C ARG A 425 -8.27 -11.65 -12.90
N VAL A 426 -8.20 -10.53 -12.19
CA VAL A 426 -7.92 -9.21 -12.80
C VAL A 426 -6.60 -9.24 -13.56
N TRP A 427 -5.55 -9.75 -12.96
CA TRP A 427 -4.25 -9.84 -13.60
C TRP A 427 -4.28 -10.68 -14.89
N ARG A 428 -4.97 -11.85 -14.91
CA ARG A 428 -5.20 -12.63 -16.14
C ARG A 428 -5.97 -11.84 -17.19
N ASP A 429 -6.97 -11.09 -16.80
CA ASP A 429 -7.80 -10.31 -17.74
C ASP A 429 -7.00 -9.16 -18.34
N VAL A 430 -6.12 -8.50 -17.57
CA VAL A 430 -5.18 -7.50 -18.08
C VAL A 430 -4.21 -8.11 -19.10
N GLN A 431 -3.66 -9.29 -18.82
CA GLN A 431 -2.80 -10.00 -19.77
C GLN A 431 -3.52 -10.39 -21.07
N LYS A 432 -4.81 -10.78 -20.99
CA LYS A 432 -5.62 -11.07 -22.18
C LYS A 432 -5.83 -9.83 -23.05
N VAL A 433 -5.99 -8.64 -22.44
CA VAL A 433 -6.12 -7.37 -23.18
C VAL A 433 -4.83 -7.06 -23.91
N ALA A 434 -3.67 -7.18 -23.23
CA ALA A 434 -2.36 -6.95 -23.85
C ALA A 434 -2.10 -7.91 -25.03
N ALA A 435 -2.41 -9.18 -24.90
CA ALA A 435 -2.25 -10.17 -25.96
C ALA A 435 -3.08 -9.87 -27.23
N LYS A 436 -4.28 -9.27 -27.05
CA LYS A 436 -5.14 -8.86 -28.18
C LYS A 436 -4.69 -7.57 -28.87
N GLY A 437 -3.97 -6.70 -28.16
CA GLY A 437 -3.48 -5.43 -28.71
C GLY A 437 -2.15 -5.55 -29.45
N GLY A 438 -1.47 -6.69 -29.38
CA GLY A 438 -0.20 -6.98 -30.05
C GLY A 438 -0.34 -7.78 -31.37
N SER A 439 -1.57 -8.06 -31.80
CA SER A 439 -1.89 -8.78 -33.05
C SER A 439 -2.39 -7.84 -34.12
#